data_4571278e4a01699687b3e3bec589ddbe
#
_entry.id   4571278e4a01699687b3e3bec589ddbe
#
_cell.length_a   1.000
_cell.length_b   1.000
_cell.length_c   1.000
_cell.angle_alpha   90.00
_cell.angle_beta   90.00
_cell.angle_gamma   90.00
#
_symmetry.space_group_name_H-M   'P 1'
#
loop_
_entity.id
_entity.type
_entity.pdbx_description
1 polymer ?
#
loop_
_entity_poly.entity_id
_entity_poly.type
_entity_poly.pdbx_seq_one_letter_code
_entity_poly.pdbx_strand_id
1 'polypeptide(L)'
;MKIIIAIVIFSAIILFHELGHFLFAKLNKIVVTEFSLGMGPRLYSFEKGDTRYSLKLLPIGGSCAMLGEDTDIENEPGTFNSASVWGRISVVAAGPVFNFIMAFVLSVIIVGAVGYEPSRVLSVKEGSAAEAAGLKEGDIITGYQGYHIDLGKDLYVYSYLNQLKEGDTINLTVKRDGKKMDISYKSDTNVRYLLGCNFNGDDTSAMTVESVMDGMPLQEAGIQQGDVITSINGVKITNAADYQKYIQENPLTEKSVKITYSRDGQEYDITVTPKEYRTAESGFTYNMYSEKAKGLNVVKYGAVEVKYMVRTTILSLKELVSGKLGMKDLSGPVGIVDAIGTTYEESKSEGTMILWMNMLNLAVLLSANLGVMNLLPFPALDGGRLVFLVIEAIRRKPINRQVEGGIHFAGLMLLMALMIFVMYNDIVKLI
;
A
#
# COMPACT_ATOMS: atom_id res chain seq x y z
N MET A 1 7.94 -11.98 18.94
CA MET A 1 8.12 -12.47 17.56
C MET A 1 7.98 -11.35 16.53
N LYS A 2 6.89 -10.54 16.57
CA LYS A 2 6.58 -9.43 15.64
C LYS A 2 7.78 -8.49 15.37
N ILE A 3 8.40 -7.96 16.42
CA ILE A 3 9.53 -7.01 16.31
C ILE A 3 10.76 -7.66 15.63
N ILE A 4 11.05 -8.92 15.94
CA ILE A 4 12.20 -9.61 15.34
C ILE A 4 12.02 -9.77 13.83
N ILE A 5 10.82 -10.16 13.39
CA ILE A 5 10.51 -10.30 11.96
C ILE A 5 10.62 -8.95 11.25
N ALA A 6 10.07 -7.89 11.84
CA ALA A 6 10.19 -6.54 11.29
C ALA A 6 11.66 -6.12 11.17
N ILE A 7 12.47 -6.34 12.19
CA ILE A 7 13.91 -6.04 12.17
C ILE A 7 14.61 -6.81 11.04
N VAL A 8 14.32 -8.11 10.88
CA VAL A 8 14.94 -8.93 9.82
C VAL A 8 14.56 -8.40 8.44
N ILE A 9 13.27 -8.09 8.20
CA ILE A 9 12.80 -7.55 6.91
C ILE A 9 13.48 -6.20 6.63
N PHE A 10 13.43 -5.25 7.58
CA PHE A 10 14.07 -3.94 7.40
C PHE A 10 15.57 -4.04 7.19
N SER A 11 16.26 -4.87 7.99
CA SER A 11 17.71 -5.05 7.84
C SER A 11 18.08 -5.62 6.48
N ALA A 12 17.29 -6.58 5.96
CA ALA A 12 17.52 -7.12 4.63
C ALA A 12 17.33 -6.05 3.54
N ILE A 13 16.25 -5.28 3.60
CA ILE A 13 15.95 -4.23 2.61
C ILE A 13 17.03 -3.15 2.60
N ILE A 14 17.48 -2.69 3.78
CA ILE A 14 18.50 -1.67 3.89
C ILE A 14 19.86 -2.23 3.44
N LEU A 15 20.19 -3.46 3.82
CA LEU A 15 21.43 -4.10 3.38
C LEU A 15 21.52 -4.19 1.85
N PHE A 16 20.42 -4.53 1.17
CA PHE A 16 20.36 -4.56 -0.29
C PHE A 16 20.50 -3.17 -0.90
N HIS A 17 19.91 -2.16 -0.29
CA HIS A 17 20.06 -0.76 -0.69
C HIS A 17 21.53 -0.33 -0.61
N GLU A 18 22.17 -0.50 0.55
CA GLU A 18 23.60 -0.16 0.76
C GLU A 18 24.53 -0.98 -0.14
N LEU A 19 24.15 -2.24 -0.42
CA LEU A 19 24.89 -3.09 -1.35
C LEU A 19 24.93 -2.51 -2.77
N GLY A 20 23.85 -1.84 -3.19
CA GLY A 20 23.80 -1.11 -4.46
C GLY A 20 24.89 -0.04 -4.52
N HIS A 21 24.93 0.85 -3.53
CA HIS A 21 25.97 1.89 -3.42
C HIS A 21 27.36 1.29 -3.39
N PHE A 22 27.54 0.27 -2.55
CA PHE A 22 28.82 -0.41 -2.40
C PHE A 22 29.37 -0.98 -3.72
N LEU A 23 28.56 -1.75 -4.44
CA LEU A 23 28.99 -2.38 -5.68
C LEU A 23 29.32 -1.34 -6.77
N PHE A 24 28.50 -0.32 -6.90
CA PHE A 24 28.72 0.74 -7.89
C PHE A 24 29.88 1.66 -7.51
N ALA A 25 30.12 1.92 -6.21
CA ALA A 25 31.32 2.61 -5.75
C ALA A 25 32.59 1.84 -6.16
N LYS A 26 32.62 0.53 -5.90
CA LYS A 26 33.76 -0.32 -6.32
C LYS A 26 33.95 -0.37 -7.85
N LEU A 27 32.87 -0.44 -8.63
CA LEU A 27 32.89 -0.39 -10.10
C LEU A 27 33.48 0.94 -10.61
N ASN A 28 33.20 2.05 -9.94
CA ASN A 28 33.73 3.36 -10.27
C ASN A 28 35.08 3.65 -9.58
N LYS A 29 35.73 2.65 -8.98
CA LYS A 29 37.06 2.75 -8.30
C LYS A 29 37.04 3.73 -7.12
N ILE A 30 35.87 3.94 -6.50
CA ILE A 30 35.71 4.73 -5.28
C ILE A 30 36.02 3.83 -4.09
N VAL A 31 36.87 4.31 -3.18
CA VAL A 31 37.20 3.61 -1.95
C VAL A 31 36.05 3.66 -0.98
N VAL A 32 35.53 2.49 -0.62
CA VAL A 32 34.56 2.36 0.46
C VAL A 32 35.32 2.11 1.75
N THR A 33 35.23 3.06 2.67
CA THR A 33 35.95 2.99 3.95
C THR A 33 35.25 2.10 4.97
N GLU A 34 33.91 2.15 5.01
CA GLU A 34 33.10 1.28 5.86
C GLU A 34 31.81 0.85 5.14
N PHE A 35 31.52 -0.44 5.23
CA PHE A 35 30.22 -1.02 4.88
C PHE A 35 29.62 -1.63 6.14
N SER A 36 28.50 -1.07 6.64
CA SER A 36 27.95 -1.49 7.91
C SER A 36 26.47 -1.86 7.84
N LEU A 37 26.10 -2.87 8.61
CA LEU A 37 24.71 -3.20 8.96
C LEU A 37 24.43 -2.66 10.36
N GLY A 38 23.35 -1.88 10.47
CA GLY A 38 22.93 -1.27 11.73
C GLY A 38 23.57 0.10 11.99
N MET A 39 23.17 0.70 13.10
CA MET A 39 23.61 2.01 13.58
C MET A 39 24.18 1.94 15.00
N GLY A 40 24.93 2.98 15.41
CA GLY A 40 25.49 3.09 16.77
C GLY A 40 26.87 2.42 16.92
N PRO A 41 27.24 2.00 18.15
CA PRO A 41 28.53 1.37 18.42
C PRO A 41 28.73 0.06 17.65
N ARG A 42 29.99 -0.18 17.23
CA ARG A 42 30.37 -1.42 16.56
C ARG A 42 30.38 -2.59 17.55
N LEU A 43 29.63 -3.66 17.23
CA LEU A 43 29.68 -4.93 17.97
C LEU A 43 30.78 -5.84 17.43
N TYR A 44 30.90 -5.90 16.11
CA TYR A 44 31.90 -6.72 15.41
C TYR A 44 32.34 -6.01 14.14
N SER A 45 33.62 -6.12 13.81
CA SER A 45 34.13 -5.62 12.54
C SER A 45 35.37 -6.41 12.08
N PHE A 46 35.54 -6.48 10.77
CA PHE A 46 36.72 -6.98 10.13
C PHE A 46 37.10 -6.14 8.92
N GLU A 47 38.33 -6.14 8.53
CA GLU A 47 38.85 -5.42 7.37
C GLU A 47 39.21 -6.38 6.24
N LYS A 48 38.80 -6.02 5.02
CA LYS A 48 39.18 -6.75 3.81
C LYS A 48 39.45 -5.73 2.69
N GLY A 49 40.71 -5.66 2.26
CA GLY A 49 41.20 -4.59 1.40
C GLY A 49 41.02 -3.23 2.08
N ASP A 50 40.53 -2.25 1.35
CA ASP A 50 40.32 -0.87 1.85
C ASP A 50 38.99 -0.69 2.58
N THR A 51 38.23 -1.76 2.81
CA THR A 51 36.89 -1.68 3.38
C THR A 51 36.82 -2.38 4.73
N ARG A 52 36.31 -1.64 5.74
CA ARG A 52 35.90 -2.19 7.02
C ARG A 52 34.45 -2.65 6.93
N TYR A 53 34.16 -3.90 7.22
CA TYR A 53 32.82 -4.47 7.33
C TYR A 53 32.42 -4.48 8.80
N SER A 54 31.28 -3.87 9.14
CA SER A 54 30.86 -3.69 10.54
C SER A 54 29.44 -4.14 10.79
N LEU A 55 29.22 -4.80 11.93
CA LEU A 55 27.90 -5.00 12.52
C LEU A 55 27.77 -4.07 13.71
N LYS A 56 26.74 -3.24 13.73
CA LYS A 56 26.49 -2.23 14.78
C LYS A 56 25.34 -2.64 15.69
N LEU A 57 25.25 -2.03 16.85
CA LEU A 57 24.36 -2.43 17.97
C LEU A 57 22.88 -2.36 17.62
N LEU A 58 22.46 -1.31 16.98
CA LEU A 58 21.05 -1.13 16.59
C LEU A 58 20.85 -1.74 15.21
N PRO A 59 20.08 -2.84 15.09
CA PRO A 59 19.87 -3.54 13.81
C PRO A 59 18.87 -2.80 12.91
N ILE A 60 18.93 -1.48 12.91
CA ILE A 60 18.11 -0.59 12.09
C ILE A 60 19.08 0.29 11.29
N GLY A 61 18.90 0.32 9.98
CA GLY A 61 19.77 1.10 9.11
C GLY A 61 21.00 0.34 8.61
N GLY A 62 21.80 1.03 7.86
CA GLY A 62 23.06 0.61 7.28
C GLY A 62 23.86 1.81 6.86
N SER A 63 25.08 1.63 6.42
CA SER A 63 25.85 2.70 5.77
C SER A 63 26.93 2.15 4.85
N CYS A 64 27.10 2.81 3.72
CA CYS A 64 28.21 2.64 2.79
C CYS A 64 29.01 3.94 2.77
N ALA A 65 29.97 4.08 3.69
CA ALA A 65 30.80 5.28 3.77
C ALA A 65 31.88 5.27 2.68
N MET A 66 31.89 6.28 1.84
CA MET A 66 32.84 6.45 0.74
C MET A 66 33.86 7.52 1.08
N LEU A 67 35.09 7.30 0.65
CA LEU A 67 36.18 8.26 0.86
C LEU A 67 35.87 9.56 0.13
N GLY A 68 35.99 10.70 0.81
CA GLY A 68 35.77 12.01 0.23
C GLY A 68 34.32 12.38 -0.09
N GLU A 69 33.35 11.60 0.39
CA GLU A 69 31.91 11.91 0.20
C GLU A 69 31.46 13.10 1.02
N ASP A 70 31.75 13.07 2.33
CA ASP A 70 31.36 14.10 3.30
C ASP A 70 32.56 14.89 3.85
N THR A 71 33.73 14.75 3.24
CA THR A 71 34.97 15.43 3.67
C THR A 71 35.51 16.32 2.58
N ASP A 72 36.27 17.38 2.97
CA ASP A 72 36.92 18.34 2.05
C ASP A 72 38.16 17.77 1.33
N ILE A 73 38.32 16.43 1.30
CA ILE A 73 39.40 15.81 0.55
C ILE A 73 39.09 15.96 -0.95
N GLU A 74 39.69 16.93 -1.57
CA GLU A 74 39.52 17.20 -3.00
C GLU A 74 40.61 16.48 -3.82
N ASN A 75 40.17 15.87 -4.93
CA ASN A 75 41.00 15.36 -6.03
C ASN A 75 42.02 14.25 -5.71
N GLU A 76 41.91 13.57 -4.58
CA GLU A 76 42.73 12.37 -4.38
C GLU A 76 42.13 11.17 -5.16
N PRO A 77 42.94 10.37 -5.82
CA PRO A 77 42.44 9.17 -6.50
C PRO A 77 41.70 8.24 -5.54
N GLY A 78 40.51 7.77 -5.95
CA GLY A 78 39.67 6.89 -5.14
C GLY A 78 38.66 7.62 -4.25
N THR A 79 38.64 8.95 -4.25
CA THR A 79 37.55 9.70 -3.55
C THR A 79 36.28 9.73 -4.38
N PHE A 80 35.11 9.86 -3.72
CA PHE A 80 33.82 10.02 -4.39
C PHE A 80 33.85 11.24 -5.34
N ASN A 81 34.46 12.32 -4.90
CA ASN A 81 34.50 13.58 -5.65
C ASN A 81 35.48 13.55 -6.85
N SER A 82 36.46 12.67 -6.86
CA SER A 82 37.37 12.49 -8.01
C SER A 82 36.75 11.65 -9.13
N ALA A 83 35.67 10.92 -8.84
CA ALA A 83 34.94 10.14 -9.85
C ALA A 83 34.17 11.06 -10.81
N SER A 84 33.97 10.58 -12.05
CA SER A 84 33.15 11.30 -13.02
C SER A 84 31.73 11.55 -12.48
N VAL A 85 31.11 12.64 -12.93
CA VAL A 85 29.72 12.94 -12.49
C VAL A 85 28.75 11.80 -12.81
N TRP A 86 28.92 11.12 -13.94
CA TRP A 86 28.10 9.94 -14.30
C TRP A 86 28.40 8.72 -13.41
N GLY A 87 29.66 8.56 -13.00
CA GLY A 87 30.04 7.55 -12.01
C GLY A 87 29.34 7.81 -10.67
N ARG A 88 29.37 9.04 -10.18
CA ARG A 88 28.68 9.46 -8.95
C ARG A 88 27.17 9.28 -9.05
N ILE A 89 26.55 9.68 -10.16
CA ILE A 89 25.11 9.43 -10.43
C ILE A 89 24.81 7.93 -10.36
N SER A 90 25.63 7.10 -10.99
CA SER A 90 25.43 5.64 -10.98
C SER A 90 25.52 5.05 -9.58
N VAL A 91 26.44 5.53 -8.75
CA VAL A 91 26.59 5.11 -7.35
C VAL A 91 25.36 5.48 -6.54
N VAL A 92 24.94 6.74 -6.59
CA VAL A 92 23.78 7.21 -5.80
C VAL A 92 22.47 6.55 -6.26
N ALA A 93 22.26 6.39 -7.57
CA ALA A 93 21.08 5.72 -8.09
C ALA A 93 21.05 4.21 -7.79
N ALA A 94 22.19 3.59 -7.53
CA ALA A 94 22.28 2.14 -7.35
C ALA A 94 21.53 1.66 -6.09
N GLY A 95 21.52 2.43 -5.00
CA GLY A 95 20.75 2.08 -3.78
C GLY A 95 19.28 1.83 -4.08
N PRO A 96 18.52 2.85 -4.56
CA PRO A 96 17.12 2.67 -4.94
C PRO A 96 16.90 1.58 -6.01
N VAL A 97 17.79 1.48 -7.01
CA VAL A 97 17.69 0.43 -8.05
C VAL A 97 17.80 -0.96 -7.45
N PHE A 98 18.66 -1.18 -6.48
CA PHE A 98 18.79 -2.47 -5.80
C PHE A 98 17.55 -2.83 -4.99
N ASN A 99 16.85 -1.86 -4.44
CA ASN A 99 15.55 -2.10 -3.81
C ASN A 99 14.51 -2.60 -4.83
N PHE A 100 14.47 -2.04 -6.03
CA PHE A 100 13.60 -2.57 -7.10
C PHE A 100 14.03 -3.95 -7.58
N ILE A 101 15.34 -4.23 -7.66
CA ILE A 101 15.85 -5.57 -7.98
C ILE A 101 15.42 -6.58 -6.90
N MET A 102 15.56 -6.22 -5.62
CA MET A 102 15.11 -7.08 -4.52
C MET A 102 13.59 -7.32 -4.61
N ALA A 103 12.79 -6.26 -4.76
CA ALA A 103 11.34 -6.39 -4.93
C ALA A 103 10.98 -7.30 -6.11
N PHE A 104 11.70 -7.18 -7.23
CA PHE A 104 11.49 -8.02 -8.42
C PHE A 104 11.82 -9.49 -8.15
N VAL A 105 12.95 -9.79 -7.54
CA VAL A 105 13.35 -11.18 -7.23
C VAL A 105 12.32 -11.82 -6.29
N LEU A 106 11.91 -11.12 -5.24
CA LEU A 106 10.90 -11.59 -4.31
C LEU A 106 9.54 -11.78 -4.99
N SER A 107 9.13 -10.85 -5.86
CA SER A 107 7.88 -10.97 -6.62
C SER A 107 7.90 -12.17 -7.57
N VAL A 108 9.03 -12.46 -8.22
CA VAL A 108 9.18 -13.66 -9.07
C VAL A 108 9.01 -14.93 -8.25
N ILE A 109 9.56 -14.98 -7.02
CA ILE A 109 9.39 -16.11 -6.10
C ILE A 109 7.91 -16.27 -5.72
N ILE A 110 7.23 -15.18 -5.35
CA ILE A 110 5.82 -15.19 -4.98
C ILE A 110 4.94 -15.66 -6.14
N VAL A 111 5.10 -15.05 -7.33
CA VAL A 111 4.33 -15.41 -8.52
C VAL A 111 4.59 -16.86 -8.93
N GLY A 112 5.81 -17.35 -8.77
CA GLY A 112 6.14 -18.76 -9.01
C GLY A 112 5.46 -19.71 -8.05
N ALA A 113 5.29 -19.33 -6.79
CA ALA A 113 4.69 -20.13 -5.75
C ALA A 113 3.15 -20.10 -5.77
N VAL A 114 2.55 -18.90 -5.78
CA VAL A 114 1.10 -18.71 -5.63
C VAL A 114 0.39 -18.24 -6.89
N GLY A 115 1.11 -17.71 -7.88
CA GLY A 115 0.53 -17.19 -9.12
C GLY A 115 0.39 -15.67 -9.13
N TYR A 116 -0.49 -15.15 -9.98
CA TYR A 116 -0.79 -13.73 -10.16
C TYR A 116 -2.30 -13.53 -10.25
N GLU A 117 -2.79 -12.32 -10.04
CA GLU A 117 -4.20 -11.96 -9.97
C GLU A 117 -4.63 -11.27 -11.28
N PRO A 118 -5.15 -12.01 -12.29
CA PRO A 118 -5.62 -11.39 -13.53
C PRO A 118 -6.89 -10.59 -13.29
N SER A 119 -7.07 -9.52 -14.03
CA SER A 119 -8.30 -8.70 -14.07
C SER A 119 -9.42 -9.35 -14.90
N ARG A 120 -9.71 -10.62 -14.63
CA ARG A 120 -10.71 -11.41 -15.38
C ARG A 120 -12.12 -11.10 -14.88
N VAL A 121 -13.05 -10.85 -15.77
CA VAL A 121 -14.48 -10.79 -15.46
C VAL A 121 -14.97 -12.16 -15.02
N LEU A 122 -15.50 -12.28 -13.81
CA LEU A 122 -16.03 -13.50 -13.23
C LEU A 122 -17.52 -13.68 -13.53
N SER A 123 -18.27 -12.60 -13.45
CA SER A 123 -19.67 -12.61 -13.79
C SER A 123 -20.10 -11.25 -14.30
N VAL A 124 -21.12 -11.23 -15.15
CA VAL A 124 -21.83 -10.04 -15.60
C VAL A 124 -23.28 -10.18 -15.12
N LYS A 125 -23.78 -9.13 -14.50
CA LYS A 125 -25.14 -9.09 -13.93
C LYS A 125 -26.15 -9.13 -15.07
N GLU A 126 -27.04 -10.11 -15.02
CA GLU A 126 -28.12 -10.25 -16.02
C GLU A 126 -29.00 -8.98 -16.07
N GLY A 127 -29.33 -8.54 -17.28
CA GLY A 127 -30.10 -7.31 -17.51
C GLY A 127 -29.33 -6.01 -17.25
N SER A 128 -28.02 -6.08 -16.92
CA SER A 128 -27.20 -4.88 -16.69
C SER A 128 -26.80 -4.17 -17.97
N ALA A 129 -26.45 -2.90 -17.85
CA ALA A 129 -25.88 -2.13 -18.94
C ALA A 129 -24.54 -2.70 -19.44
N ALA A 130 -23.77 -3.34 -18.56
CA ALA A 130 -22.56 -4.04 -18.95
C ALA A 130 -22.83 -5.24 -19.88
N GLU A 131 -23.84 -6.06 -19.59
CA GLU A 131 -24.27 -7.16 -20.44
C GLU A 131 -24.78 -6.65 -21.78
N ALA A 132 -25.65 -5.64 -21.78
CA ALA A 132 -26.19 -5.01 -22.99
C ALA A 132 -25.07 -4.42 -23.87
N ALA A 133 -23.98 -3.91 -23.29
CA ALA A 133 -22.80 -3.42 -23.98
C ALA A 133 -21.87 -4.55 -24.49
N GLY A 134 -22.19 -5.80 -24.19
CA GLY A 134 -21.49 -6.97 -24.70
C GLY A 134 -20.29 -7.42 -23.88
N LEU A 135 -20.13 -6.97 -22.61
CA LEU A 135 -19.18 -7.54 -21.67
C LEU A 135 -19.56 -9.00 -21.37
N LYS A 136 -18.57 -9.88 -21.24
CA LYS A 136 -18.80 -11.31 -21.01
C LYS A 136 -17.90 -11.84 -19.90
N GLU A 137 -18.35 -12.89 -19.25
CA GLU A 137 -17.52 -13.70 -18.37
C GLU A 137 -16.28 -14.21 -19.12
N GLY A 138 -15.12 -14.19 -18.45
CA GLY A 138 -13.84 -14.58 -19.02
C GLY A 138 -13.07 -13.45 -19.75
N ASP A 139 -13.67 -12.31 -20.01
CA ASP A 139 -12.96 -11.14 -20.55
C ASP A 139 -11.85 -10.71 -19.59
N ILE A 140 -10.69 -10.34 -20.13
CA ILE A 140 -9.59 -9.76 -19.35
C ILE A 140 -9.64 -8.25 -19.49
N ILE A 141 -9.90 -7.53 -18.42
CA ILE A 141 -9.90 -6.06 -18.41
C ILE A 141 -8.46 -5.59 -18.51
N THR A 142 -8.12 -4.83 -19.57
CA THR A 142 -6.78 -4.26 -19.80
C THR A 142 -6.76 -2.74 -19.73
N GLY A 143 -7.93 -2.12 -19.61
CA GLY A 143 -8.11 -0.69 -19.42
C GLY A 143 -9.42 -0.39 -18.73
N TYR A 144 -9.40 0.61 -17.82
CA TYR A 144 -10.55 1.12 -17.10
C TYR A 144 -10.46 2.65 -17.00
N GLN A 145 -11.45 3.37 -17.53
CA GLN A 145 -11.50 4.84 -17.50
C GLN A 145 -10.21 5.52 -18.01
N GLY A 146 -9.57 4.93 -19.04
CA GLY A 146 -8.29 5.42 -19.58
C GLY A 146 -7.05 4.95 -18.82
N TYR A 147 -7.20 4.31 -17.67
CA TYR A 147 -6.08 3.70 -16.93
C TYR A 147 -5.75 2.31 -17.48
N HIS A 148 -4.45 2.01 -17.58
CA HIS A 148 -3.99 0.68 -17.96
C HIS A 148 -4.10 -0.28 -16.77
N ILE A 149 -4.72 -1.44 -16.97
CA ILE A 149 -4.94 -2.49 -15.97
C ILE A 149 -4.06 -3.68 -16.33
N ASP A 150 -3.19 -4.08 -15.44
CA ASP A 150 -2.34 -5.26 -15.55
C ASP A 150 -2.85 -6.41 -14.66
N LEU A 151 -3.39 -6.07 -13.47
CA LEU A 151 -3.81 -6.99 -12.42
C LEU A 151 -5.21 -6.63 -11.90
N GLY A 152 -5.91 -7.58 -11.28
CA GLY A 152 -7.21 -7.32 -10.67
C GLY A 152 -7.18 -6.24 -9.59
N LYS A 153 -6.10 -6.22 -8.80
CA LYS A 153 -5.88 -5.20 -7.78
C LYS A 153 -5.64 -3.78 -8.33
N ASP A 154 -5.21 -3.64 -9.60
CA ASP A 154 -5.19 -2.32 -10.24
C ASP A 154 -6.60 -1.74 -10.39
N LEU A 155 -7.53 -2.58 -10.83
CA LEU A 155 -8.93 -2.19 -11.01
C LEU A 155 -9.54 -1.80 -9.66
N TYR A 156 -9.23 -2.55 -8.59
CA TYR A 156 -9.65 -2.20 -7.23
C TYR A 156 -9.16 -0.80 -6.81
N VAL A 157 -7.85 -0.51 -6.97
CA VAL A 157 -7.27 0.79 -6.60
C VAL A 157 -7.90 1.93 -7.40
N TYR A 158 -8.05 1.77 -8.72
CA TYR A 158 -8.64 2.83 -9.55
C TYR A 158 -10.13 3.03 -9.26
N SER A 159 -10.88 1.98 -8.98
CA SER A 159 -12.29 2.08 -8.58
C SER A 159 -12.46 2.77 -7.24
N TYR A 160 -11.55 2.49 -6.29
CA TYR A 160 -11.55 3.15 -4.98
C TYR A 160 -11.23 4.65 -5.07
N LEU A 161 -10.21 5.03 -5.87
CA LEU A 161 -9.81 6.42 -6.04
C LEU A 161 -10.79 7.25 -6.89
N ASN A 162 -11.51 6.59 -7.79
CA ASN A 162 -12.47 7.22 -8.69
C ASN A 162 -13.84 6.58 -8.51
N GLN A 163 -14.47 6.86 -7.37
CA GLN A 163 -15.78 6.33 -7.03
C GLN A 163 -16.80 6.64 -8.12
N LEU A 164 -17.42 5.58 -8.63
CA LEU A 164 -18.44 5.66 -9.66
C LEU A 164 -19.67 6.38 -9.14
N LYS A 165 -20.20 7.32 -9.93
CA LYS A 165 -21.45 8.04 -9.64
C LYS A 165 -22.56 7.54 -10.56
N GLU A 166 -23.78 7.77 -10.15
CA GLU A 166 -24.98 7.45 -10.93
C GLU A 166 -24.92 8.10 -12.31
N GLY A 167 -25.12 7.30 -13.36
CA GLY A 167 -25.11 7.76 -14.73
C GLY A 167 -23.74 8.03 -15.34
N ASP A 168 -22.65 7.79 -14.58
CA ASP A 168 -21.29 7.88 -15.12
C ASP A 168 -21.09 6.87 -16.25
N THR A 169 -20.37 7.30 -17.28
CA THR A 169 -19.99 6.40 -18.37
C THR A 169 -18.78 5.57 -17.95
N ILE A 170 -18.91 4.25 -18.03
CA ILE A 170 -17.82 3.30 -17.79
C ILE A 170 -17.21 2.94 -19.15
N ASN A 171 -15.89 3.18 -19.27
CA ASN A 171 -15.10 2.84 -20.43
C ASN A 171 -14.13 1.72 -20.07
N LEU A 172 -14.27 0.56 -20.71
CA LEU A 172 -13.43 -0.60 -20.55
C LEU A 172 -12.70 -0.90 -21.85
N THR A 173 -11.43 -1.28 -21.75
CA THR A 173 -10.73 -2.03 -22.79
C THR A 173 -10.58 -3.46 -22.28
N VAL A 174 -11.16 -4.42 -22.99
CA VAL A 174 -11.07 -5.84 -22.64
C VAL A 174 -10.31 -6.63 -23.71
N LYS A 175 -9.76 -7.76 -23.29
CA LYS A 175 -9.14 -8.73 -24.20
C LYS A 175 -9.95 -10.02 -24.15
N ARG A 176 -10.55 -10.39 -25.30
CA ARG A 176 -11.32 -11.63 -25.51
C ARG A 176 -10.68 -12.40 -26.67
N ASP A 177 -10.35 -13.65 -26.47
CA ASP A 177 -9.72 -14.53 -27.49
C ASP A 177 -8.49 -13.90 -28.16
N GLY A 178 -7.69 -13.19 -27.36
CA GLY A 178 -6.49 -12.51 -27.83
C GLY A 178 -6.72 -11.14 -28.48
N LYS A 179 -7.95 -10.75 -28.80
CA LYS A 179 -8.30 -9.47 -29.43
C LYS A 179 -8.70 -8.44 -28.40
N LYS A 180 -8.25 -7.18 -28.58
CA LYS A 180 -8.69 -6.05 -27.77
C LYS A 180 -10.02 -5.50 -28.31
N MET A 181 -10.90 -5.13 -27.39
CA MET A 181 -12.19 -4.53 -27.66
C MET A 181 -12.45 -3.41 -26.67
N ASP A 182 -13.01 -2.31 -27.11
CA ASP A 182 -13.46 -1.23 -26.25
C ASP A 182 -14.97 -1.35 -26.03
N ILE A 183 -15.38 -1.26 -24.77
CA ILE A 183 -16.77 -1.37 -24.34
C ILE A 183 -17.08 -0.12 -23.52
N SER A 184 -18.18 0.55 -23.86
CA SER A 184 -18.62 1.77 -23.16
C SER A 184 -20.10 1.68 -22.86
N TYR A 185 -20.47 1.98 -21.60
CA TYR A 185 -21.86 1.96 -21.16
C TYR A 185 -22.04 2.89 -19.94
N LYS A 186 -23.28 3.20 -19.60
CA LYS A 186 -23.59 3.96 -18.37
C LYS A 186 -23.70 3.01 -17.19
N SER A 187 -23.23 3.48 -16.02
CA SER A 187 -23.40 2.73 -14.77
C SER A 187 -24.86 2.44 -14.49
N ASP A 188 -25.14 1.26 -13.99
CA ASP A 188 -26.43 0.93 -13.41
C ASP A 188 -26.60 1.62 -12.06
N THR A 189 -27.86 1.76 -11.61
CA THR A 189 -28.18 2.26 -10.29
C THR A 189 -28.67 1.13 -9.41
N ASN A 190 -28.00 0.93 -8.28
CA ASN A 190 -28.48 0.06 -7.22
C ASN A 190 -29.18 0.88 -6.16
N VAL A 191 -30.45 0.63 -5.97
CA VAL A 191 -31.26 1.28 -4.94
C VAL A 191 -31.40 0.35 -3.74
N ARG A 192 -30.97 0.82 -2.58
CA ARG A 192 -31.11 0.12 -1.30
C ARG A 192 -31.78 1.03 -0.30
N TYR A 193 -32.47 0.43 0.63
CA TYR A 193 -33.04 1.14 1.77
C TYR A 193 -32.21 0.79 3.00
N LEU A 194 -31.70 1.80 3.71
CA LEU A 194 -30.78 1.62 4.83
C LEU A 194 -31.34 2.26 6.09
N LEU A 195 -31.05 1.66 7.22
CA LEU A 195 -31.34 2.20 8.55
C LEU A 195 -30.18 3.08 9.06
N GLY A 196 -28.93 2.80 8.64
CA GLY A 196 -27.76 3.66 8.85
C GLY A 196 -26.98 3.37 10.11
N CYS A 197 -26.70 2.11 10.40
CA CYS A 197 -25.72 1.73 11.42
C CYS A 197 -24.91 0.50 10.98
N ASN A 198 -23.72 0.39 11.56
CA ASN A 198 -22.92 -0.82 11.52
C ASN A 198 -23.13 -1.59 12.82
N PHE A 199 -23.18 -2.90 12.72
CA PHE A 199 -23.31 -3.78 13.85
C PHE A 199 -22.03 -4.55 14.07
N ASN A 200 -21.61 -4.65 15.33
CA ASN A 200 -20.56 -5.56 15.74
C ASN A 200 -21.23 -6.90 16.08
N GLY A 201 -20.84 -7.96 15.41
CA GLY A 201 -21.37 -9.27 15.72
C GLY A 201 -20.91 -10.32 14.72
N ASP A 202 -20.44 -11.42 15.27
CA ASP A 202 -20.39 -12.70 14.58
C ASP A 202 -21.79 -13.33 14.58
N ASP A 203 -21.94 -14.48 13.94
CA ASP A 203 -23.22 -15.19 13.86
C ASP A 203 -23.78 -15.66 15.23
N THR A 204 -23.03 -15.46 16.32
CA THR A 204 -23.36 -15.93 17.68
C THR A 204 -23.51 -14.78 18.68
N SER A 205 -22.99 -13.60 18.39
CA SER A 205 -23.01 -12.44 19.27
C SER A 205 -24.26 -11.58 19.10
N ALA A 206 -24.66 -10.88 20.15
CA ALA A 206 -25.79 -9.94 20.12
C ALA A 206 -25.56 -8.82 19.09
N MET A 207 -26.64 -8.37 18.42
CA MET A 207 -26.63 -7.29 17.44
C MET A 207 -26.37 -5.93 18.09
N THR A 208 -25.11 -5.70 18.46
CA THR A 208 -24.69 -4.44 19.09
C THR A 208 -24.33 -3.40 18.04
N VAL A 209 -24.83 -2.19 18.19
CA VAL A 209 -24.51 -1.05 17.33
C VAL A 209 -23.06 -0.64 17.58
N GLU A 210 -22.20 -0.80 16.58
CA GLU A 210 -20.79 -0.40 16.63
C GLU A 210 -20.63 1.09 16.26
N SER A 211 -21.36 1.54 15.24
CA SER A 211 -21.37 2.93 14.84
C SER A 211 -22.69 3.31 14.17
N VAL A 212 -23.05 4.58 14.28
CA VAL A 212 -24.23 5.16 13.64
C VAL A 212 -23.80 6.13 12.57
N MET A 213 -24.40 6.03 11.38
CA MET A 213 -24.06 6.88 10.24
C MET A 213 -24.79 8.22 10.33
N ASP A 214 -24.05 9.31 10.13
CA ASP A 214 -24.59 10.67 10.21
C ASP A 214 -25.71 10.93 9.17
N GLY A 215 -26.80 11.59 9.61
CA GLY A 215 -27.95 11.93 8.78
C GLY A 215 -28.77 10.73 8.31
N MET A 216 -28.67 9.60 9.02
CA MET A 216 -29.42 8.39 8.74
C MET A 216 -30.52 8.13 9.80
N PRO A 217 -31.57 7.37 9.45
CA PRO A 217 -32.79 7.23 10.27
C PRO A 217 -32.56 6.77 11.72
N LEU A 218 -31.59 5.84 11.95
CA LEU A 218 -31.34 5.38 13.31
C LEU A 218 -30.65 6.44 14.17
N GLN A 219 -29.78 7.27 13.58
CA GLN A 219 -29.19 8.40 14.30
C GLN A 219 -30.25 9.42 14.69
N GLU A 220 -31.13 9.79 13.74
CA GLU A 220 -32.22 10.73 13.97
C GLU A 220 -33.23 10.23 15.04
N ALA A 221 -33.36 8.89 15.14
CA ALA A 221 -34.22 8.25 16.16
C ALA A 221 -33.46 8.09 17.52
N GLY A 222 -32.23 8.54 17.65
CA GLY A 222 -31.46 8.54 18.91
C GLY A 222 -30.78 7.25 19.27
N ILE A 223 -30.57 6.34 18.32
CA ILE A 223 -29.74 5.15 18.48
C ILE A 223 -28.27 5.59 18.65
N GLN A 224 -27.55 4.91 19.53
CA GLN A 224 -26.16 5.20 19.89
C GLN A 224 -25.31 3.95 19.81
N GLN A 225 -24.00 4.14 19.77
CA GLN A 225 -23.03 3.05 19.93
C GLN A 225 -23.27 2.32 21.25
N GLY A 226 -23.26 1.01 21.23
CA GLY A 226 -23.48 0.14 22.38
C GLY A 226 -24.94 -0.32 22.55
N ASP A 227 -25.91 0.25 21.83
CA ASP A 227 -27.28 -0.25 21.81
C ASP A 227 -27.35 -1.64 21.20
N VAL A 228 -28.23 -2.50 21.72
CA VAL A 228 -28.44 -3.86 21.23
C VAL A 228 -29.80 -3.96 20.58
N ILE A 229 -29.87 -4.24 19.29
CA ILE A 229 -31.15 -4.47 18.60
C ILE A 229 -31.69 -5.84 19.00
N THR A 230 -32.91 -5.85 19.57
CA THR A 230 -33.54 -7.08 20.08
C THR A 230 -34.73 -7.55 19.24
N SER A 231 -35.41 -6.66 18.50
CA SER A 231 -36.42 -7.06 17.54
C SER A 231 -36.61 -6.05 16.39
N ILE A 232 -37.14 -6.53 15.27
CA ILE A 232 -37.57 -5.72 14.13
C ILE A 232 -38.98 -6.17 13.72
N ASN A 233 -39.92 -5.23 13.72
CA ASN A 233 -41.34 -5.51 13.47
C ASN A 233 -41.93 -6.65 14.32
N GLY A 234 -41.44 -6.81 15.57
CA GLY A 234 -41.86 -7.86 16.48
C GLY A 234 -41.17 -9.21 16.24
N VAL A 235 -40.33 -9.33 15.22
CA VAL A 235 -39.49 -10.52 15.02
C VAL A 235 -38.24 -10.38 15.85
N LYS A 236 -37.96 -11.38 16.71
CA LYS A 236 -36.80 -11.36 17.58
C LYS A 236 -35.53 -11.50 16.79
N ILE A 237 -34.54 -10.66 17.08
CA ILE A 237 -33.19 -10.65 16.52
C ILE A 237 -32.21 -10.90 17.65
N THR A 238 -31.47 -12.00 17.61
CA THR A 238 -30.53 -12.38 18.66
C THR A 238 -29.07 -12.22 18.22
N ASN A 239 -28.82 -12.27 16.92
CA ASN A 239 -27.46 -12.20 16.34
C ASN A 239 -27.52 -11.72 14.88
N ALA A 240 -26.34 -11.62 14.24
CA ALA A 240 -26.22 -11.18 12.85
C ALA A 240 -26.93 -12.11 11.85
N ALA A 241 -26.94 -13.44 12.10
CA ALA A 241 -27.60 -14.41 11.22
C ALA A 241 -29.12 -14.21 11.21
N ASP A 242 -29.73 -13.98 12.37
CA ASP A 242 -31.18 -13.68 12.48
C ASP A 242 -31.52 -12.40 11.72
N TYR A 243 -30.68 -11.36 11.84
CA TYR A 243 -30.85 -10.11 11.12
C TYR A 243 -30.76 -10.30 9.60
N GLN A 244 -29.72 -11.00 9.11
CA GLN A 244 -29.56 -11.29 7.69
C GLN A 244 -30.74 -12.06 7.13
N LYS A 245 -31.19 -13.11 7.84
CA LYS A 245 -32.36 -13.87 7.46
C LYS A 245 -33.62 -12.99 7.40
N TYR A 246 -33.83 -12.18 8.44
CA TYR A 246 -34.99 -11.27 8.47
C TYR A 246 -34.98 -10.32 7.26
N ILE A 247 -33.85 -9.68 6.95
CA ILE A 247 -33.73 -8.74 5.82
C ILE A 247 -33.88 -9.44 4.46
N GLN A 248 -33.43 -10.71 4.33
CA GLN A 248 -33.68 -11.48 3.11
C GLN A 248 -35.16 -11.80 2.89
N GLU A 249 -35.86 -12.15 3.94
CA GLU A 249 -37.28 -12.48 3.88
C GLU A 249 -38.17 -11.20 3.84
N ASN A 250 -37.72 -10.11 4.43
CA ASN A 250 -38.40 -8.83 4.55
C ASN A 250 -37.49 -7.66 4.14
N PRO A 251 -37.23 -7.48 2.83
CA PRO A 251 -36.38 -6.39 2.37
C PRO A 251 -36.86 -5.03 2.85
N LEU A 252 -35.92 -4.18 3.31
CA LEU A 252 -36.27 -2.80 3.69
C LEU A 252 -36.76 -2.04 2.46
N THR A 253 -37.79 -1.23 2.68
CA THR A 253 -38.43 -0.37 1.68
C THR A 253 -38.66 1.01 2.30
N GLU A 254 -39.38 1.88 1.61
CA GLU A 254 -39.84 3.17 2.13
C GLU A 254 -40.87 3.06 3.31
N LYS A 255 -41.28 1.83 3.67
CA LYS A 255 -42.21 1.60 4.77
C LYS A 255 -41.47 1.65 6.10
N SER A 256 -42.10 2.32 7.07
CA SER A 256 -41.57 2.39 8.43
C SER A 256 -41.46 1.00 9.05
N VAL A 257 -40.39 0.79 9.82
CA VAL A 257 -40.15 -0.42 10.60
C VAL A 257 -40.09 -0.06 12.07
N LYS A 258 -40.73 -0.91 12.91
CA LYS A 258 -40.61 -0.82 14.36
C LYS A 258 -39.36 -1.58 14.81
N ILE A 259 -38.52 -0.94 15.59
CA ILE A 259 -37.29 -1.54 16.14
C ILE A 259 -37.36 -1.46 17.65
N THR A 260 -37.10 -2.58 18.32
CA THR A 260 -36.87 -2.64 19.76
C THR A 260 -35.38 -2.80 20.00
N TYR A 261 -34.84 -2.00 20.90
CA TYR A 261 -33.45 -2.08 21.30
C TYR A 261 -33.27 -2.02 22.81
N SER A 262 -32.19 -2.56 23.32
CA SER A 262 -31.82 -2.48 24.74
C SER A 262 -30.64 -1.54 24.92
N ARG A 263 -30.76 -0.63 25.88
CA ARG A 263 -29.71 0.27 26.37
C ARG A 263 -29.67 0.19 27.90
N ASP A 264 -28.52 -0.09 28.46
CA ASP A 264 -28.33 -0.23 29.93
C ASP A 264 -29.32 -1.22 30.59
N GLY A 265 -29.69 -2.27 29.86
CA GLY A 265 -30.63 -3.30 30.34
C GLY A 265 -32.11 -2.93 30.28
N GLN A 266 -32.44 -1.75 29.74
CA GLN A 266 -33.86 -1.31 29.51
C GLN A 266 -34.17 -1.41 28.03
N GLU A 267 -35.41 -1.85 27.71
CA GLU A 267 -35.91 -1.93 26.34
C GLU A 267 -36.62 -0.63 25.94
N TYR A 268 -36.40 -0.23 24.71
CA TYR A 268 -36.99 0.95 24.07
C TYR A 268 -37.50 0.57 22.69
N ASP A 269 -38.62 1.19 22.33
CA ASP A 269 -39.27 1.04 21.01
C ASP A 269 -39.10 2.34 20.21
N ILE A 270 -38.70 2.20 18.96
CA ILE A 270 -38.65 3.29 17.98
C ILE A 270 -39.34 2.85 16.69
N THR A 271 -39.81 3.81 15.92
CA THR A 271 -40.31 3.59 14.56
C THR A 271 -39.52 4.48 13.62
N VAL A 272 -38.86 3.86 12.64
CA VAL A 272 -38.00 4.54 11.68
C VAL A 272 -38.40 4.19 10.26
N THR A 273 -38.28 5.13 9.34
CA THR A 273 -38.47 4.89 7.91
C THR A 273 -37.11 4.76 7.28
N PRO A 274 -36.75 3.61 6.67
CA PRO A 274 -35.47 3.43 6.00
C PRO A 274 -35.30 4.47 4.91
N LYS A 275 -34.06 4.99 4.78
CA LYS A 275 -33.70 5.99 3.79
C LYS A 275 -33.24 5.32 2.51
N GLU A 276 -33.73 5.80 1.39
CA GLU A 276 -33.24 5.37 0.08
C GLU A 276 -31.78 5.77 -0.08
N TYR A 277 -30.95 4.79 -0.44
CA TYR A 277 -29.53 4.96 -0.71
C TYR A 277 -29.23 4.42 -2.10
N ARG A 278 -28.77 5.30 -2.97
CA ARG A 278 -28.49 5.00 -4.38
C ARG A 278 -27.00 4.92 -4.58
N THR A 279 -26.55 3.84 -5.19
CA THR A 279 -25.13 3.64 -5.57
C THR A 279 -25.03 3.27 -7.04
N ALA A 280 -24.00 3.78 -7.68
CA ALA A 280 -23.67 3.33 -9.02
C ALA A 280 -23.07 1.92 -8.96
N GLU A 281 -23.46 1.07 -9.90
CA GLU A 281 -22.92 -0.28 -10.09
C GLU A 281 -22.26 -0.40 -11.46
N SER A 282 -21.14 -1.15 -11.49
CA SER A 282 -20.44 -1.45 -12.75
C SER A 282 -21.11 -2.58 -13.55
N GLY A 283 -22.00 -3.35 -12.92
CA GLY A 283 -22.74 -4.46 -13.56
C GLY A 283 -21.89 -5.73 -13.77
N PHE A 284 -20.68 -5.79 -13.22
CA PHE A 284 -19.83 -7.00 -13.31
C PHE A 284 -19.00 -7.20 -12.04
N THR A 285 -18.56 -8.44 -11.83
CA THR A 285 -17.53 -8.78 -10.84
C THR A 285 -16.26 -9.26 -11.54
N TYR A 286 -15.13 -9.09 -10.90
CA TYR A 286 -13.83 -9.47 -11.46
C TYR A 286 -12.99 -10.25 -10.47
N ASN A 287 -12.01 -10.99 -11.00
CA ASN A 287 -11.17 -11.89 -10.23
C ASN A 287 -10.09 -11.12 -9.45
N MET A 288 -10.01 -11.41 -8.16
CA MET A 288 -8.91 -11.02 -7.28
C MET A 288 -8.16 -12.25 -6.72
N TYR A 289 -8.45 -13.44 -7.22
CA TYR A 289 -7.79 -14.69 -6.81
C TYR A 289 -6.60 -14.99 -7.72
N SER A 290 -5.57 -15.61 -7.14
CA SER A 290 -4.36 -15.97 -7.87
C SER A 290 -4.58 -17.08 -8.88
N GLU A 291 -4.13 -16.89 -10.10
CA GLU A 291 -4.01 -17.90 -11.15
C GLU A 291 -2.53 -18.30 -11.33
N LYS A 292 -2.25 -19.59 -11.55
CA LYS A 292 -0.88 -20.09 -11.71
C LYS A 292 -0.21 -19.52 -12.96
N ALA A 293 0.95 -18.91 -12.77
CA ALA A 293 1.82 -18.52 -13.87
C ALA A 293 2.77 -19.68 -14.24
N LYS A 294 3.14 -19.80 -15.52
CA LYS A 294 4.07 -20.82 -16.02
C LYS A 294 5.14 -20.21 -16.92
N GLY A 295 6.35 -20.76 -16.86
CA GLY A 295 7.46 -20.37 -17.72
C GLY A 295 7.79 -18.88 -17.61
N LEU A 296 7.98 -18.22 -18.73
CA LEU A 296 8.32 -16.78 -18.78
C LEU A 296 7.24 -15.86 -18.18
N ASN A 297 6.01 -16.33 -18.03
CA ASN A 297 4.96 -15.54 -17.40
C ASN A 297 5.24 -15.29 -15.91
N VAL A 298 5.97 -16.17 -15.22
CA VAL A 298 6.39 -15.95 -13.83
C VAL A 298 7.26 -14.69 -13.75
N VAL A 299 8.23 -14.57 -14.63
CA VAL A 299 9.14 -13.40 -14.68
C VAL A 299 8.37 -12.14 -15.10
N LYS A 300 7.52 -12.26 -16.11
CA LYS A 300 6.67 -11.16 -16.58
C LYS A 300 5.80 -10.61 -15.47
N TYR A 301 5.04 -11.47 -14.79
CA TYR A 301 4.14 -11.01 -13.74
C TYR A 301 4.87 -10.60 -12.45
N GLY A 302 6.07 -11.16 -12.18
CA GLY A 302 6.95 -10.60 -11.16
C GLY A 302 7.34 -9.14 -11.43
N ALA A 303 7.64 -8.79 -12.69
CA ALA A 303 7.89 -7.40 -13.08
C ALA A 303 6.63 -6.53 -13.01
N VAL A 304 5.46 -7.10 -13.36
CA VAL A 304 4.16 -6.41 -13.25
C VAL A 304 3.83 -6.09 -11.80
N GLU A 305 4.12 -7.00 -10.86
CA GLU A 305 3.95 -6.75 -9.42
C GLU A 305 4.77 -5.54 -8.94
N VAL A 306 6.04 -5.47 -9.31
CA VAL A 306 6.90 -4.32 -8.96
C VAL A 306 6.34 -3.03 -9.59
N LYS A 307 5.94 -3.08 -10.86
CA LYS A 307 5.29 -1.95 -11.55
C LYS A 307 4.03 -1.48 -10.79
N TYR A 308 3.21 -2.43 -10.32
CA TYR A 308 2.03 -2.14 -9.50
C TYR A 308 2.43 -1.44 -8.21
N MET A 309 3.42 -1.96 -7.45
CA MET A 309 3.88 -1.34 -6.21
C MET A 309 4.41 0.07 -6.41
N VAL A 310 5.26 0.28 -7.42
CA VAL A 310 5.77 1.62 -7.77
C VAL A 310 4.64 2.58 -8.12
N ARG A 311 3.69 2.14 -8.94
CA ARG A 311 2.56 2.96 -9.38
C ARG A 311 1.66 3.35 -8.20
N THR A 312 1.31 2.40 -7.33
CA THR A 312 0.47 2.67 -6.16
C THR A 312 1.17 3.58 -5.17
N THR A 313 2.47 3.45 -4.96
CA THR A 313 3.26 4.38 -4.13
C THR A 313 3.19 5.80 -4.69
N ILE A 314 3.38 5.98 -6.00
CA ILE A 314 3.30 7.29 -6.66
C ILE A 314 1.87 7.86 -6.56
N LEU A 315 0.84 7.04 -6.74
CA LEU A 315 -0.55 7.45 -6.58
C LEU A 315 -0.85 7.88 -5.14
N SER A 316 -0.42 7.12 -4.14
CA SER A 316 -0.60 7.47 -2.72
C SER A 316 0.09 8.78 -2.36
N LEU A 317 1.30 9.03 -2.89
CA LEU A 317 1.99 10.32 -2.72
C LEU A 317 1.22 11.47 -3.39
N LYS A 318 0.66 11.23 -4.58
CA LYS A 318 -0.17 12.23 -5.26
C LYS A 318 -1.44 12.55 -4.45
N GLU A 319 -2.13 11.53 -3.94
CA GLU A 319 -3.34 11.71 -3.12
C GLU A 319 -3.02 12.41 -1.78
N LEU A 320 -1.85 12.14 -1.19
CA LEU A 320 -1.35 12.85 -0.01
C LEU A 320 -1.11 14.34 -0.30
N VAL A 321 -0.41 14.65 -1.40
CA VAL A 321 -0.12 16.04 -1.80
C VAL A 321 -1.40 16.78 -2.20
N SER A 322 -2.38 16.10 -2.78
CA SER A 322 -3.69 16.67 -3.13
C SER A 322 -4.61 16.88 -1.93
N GLY A 323 -4.24 16.42 -0.74
CA GLY A 323 -5.02 16.53 0.49
C GLY A 323 -6.21 15.57 0.59
N LYS A 324 -6.33 14.59 -0.32
CA LYS A 324 -7.35 13.54 -0.23
C LYS A 324 -7.00 12.48 0.80
N LEU A 325 -5.71 12.20 0.98
CA LEU A 325 -5.20 11.43 2.10
C LEU A 325 -4.71 12.39 3.18
N GLY A 326 -5.08 12.14 4.42
CA GLY A 326 -4.65 12.92 5.56
C GLY A 326 -3.30 12.45 6.12
N MET A 327 -2.64 13.31 6.87
CA MET A 327 -1.42 12.93 7.63
C MET A 327 -1.68 11.77 8.63
N LYS A 328 -2.93 11.58 9.02
CA LYS A 328 -3.35 10.46 9.89
C LYS A 328 -3.33 9.11 9.17
N ASP A 329 -3.40 9.11 7.84
CA ASP A 329 -3.40 7.88 7.04
C ASP A 329 -1.98 7.35 6.78
N LEU A 330 -0.96 8.15 7.11
CA LEU A 330 0.43 7.72 7.06
C LEU A 330 0.74 6.76 8.21
N SER A 331 1.47 5.70 7.89
CA SER A 331 2.05 4.79 8.87
C SER A 331 3.54 5.06 9.00
N GLY A 332 3.99 5.31 10.21
CA GLY A 332 5.40 5.45 10.56
C GLY A 332 6.02 4.11 10.96
N PRO A 333 7.22 4.15 11.55
CA PRO A 333 7.94 2.92 11.95
C PRO A 333 7.14 2.02 12.89
N VAL A 334 6.36 2.61 13.82
CA VAL A 334 5.55 1.84 14.79
C VAL A 334 4.38 1.17 14.07
N GLY A 335 3.66 1.90 13.21
CA GLY A 335 2.55 1.36 12.43
C GLY A 335 2.99 0.27 11.46
N ILE A 336 4.19 0.39 10.85
CA ILE A 336 4.73 -0.66 9.96
C ILE A 336 5.08 -1.92 10.77
N VAL A 337 5.69 -1.79 11.95
CA VAL A 337 5.98 -2.94 12.83
C VAL A 337 4.68 -3.61 13.27
N ASP A 338 3.65 -2.83 13.59
CA ASP A 338 2.33 -3.37 13.95
C ASP A 338 1.69 -4.10 12.76
N ALA A 339 1.68 -3.50 11.56
CA ALA A 339 1.16 -4.14 10.34
C ALA A 339 1.86 -5.47 10.03
N ILE A 340 3.20 -5.53 10.14
CA ILE A 340 3.96 -6.78 9.99
C ILE A 340 3.52 -7.80 11.04
N GLY A 341 3.35 -7.34 12.27
CA GLY A 341 2.94 -8.18 13.36
C GLY A 341 1.53 -8.74 13.22
N THR A 342 0.57 -7.92 12.82
CA THR A 342 -0.82 -8.31 12.58
C THR A 342 -0.89 -9.31 11.42
N THR A 343 -0.27 -8.99 10.29
CA THR A 343 -0.18 -9.92 9.15
C THR A 343 0.44 -11.26 9.53
N TYR A 344 1.48 -11.25 10.39
CA TYR A 344 2.09 -12.50 10.88
C TYR A 344 1.12 -13.34 11.70
N GLU A 345 0.40 -12.74 12.66
CA GLU A 345 -0.52 -13.49 13.53
C GLU A 345 -1.74 -14.02 12.75
N GLU A 346 -2.30 -13.23 11.86
CA GLU A 346 -3.42 -13.64 10.99
C GLU A 346 -3.00 -14.79 10.07
N SER A 347 -1.87 -14.65 9.39
CA SER A 347 -1.38 -15.65 8.44
C SER A 347 -0.93 -16.95 9.11
N LYS A 348 -0.59 -16.92 10.39
CA LYS A 348 -0.12 -18.10 11.14
C LYS A 348 -1.16 -19.20 11.22
N SER A 349 -2.44 -18.83 11.32
CA SER A 349 -3.58 -19.79 11.36
C SER A 349 -3.85 -20.42 9.99
N GLU A 350 -3.42 -19.75 8.88
CA GLU A 350 -3.69 -20.19 7.51
C GLU A 350 -2.61 -21.14 6.95
N GLY A 351 -1.53 -21.34 7.70
CA GLY A 351 -0.45 -22.28 7.36
C GLY A 351 0.86 -21.61 6.96
N THR A 352 1.94 -22.38 7.10
CA THR A 352 3.33 -21.87 6.97
C THR A 352 3.62 -21.27 5.59
N MET A 353 3.06 -21.81 4.53
CA MET A 353 3.28 -21.31 3.17
C MET A 353 2.64 -19.93 2.98
N ILE A 354 1.40 -19.74 3.41
CA ILE A 354 0.67 -18.47 3.33
C ILE A 354 1.38 -17.43 4.18
N LEU A 355 1.79 -17.81 5.39
CA LEU A 355 2.58 -16.95 6.26
C LEU A 355 3.83 -16.39 5.55
N TRP A 356 4.66 -17.24 4.95
CA TRP A 356 5.87 -16.78 4.26
C TRP A 356 5.57 -15.97 3.03
N MET A 357 4.52 -16.30 2.26
CA MET A 357 4.13 -15.50 1.09
C MET A 357 3.68 -14.09 1.51
N ASN A 358 2.91 -13.97 2.59
CA ASN A 358 2.47 -12.67 3.10
C ASN A 358 3.65 -11.85 3.64
N MET A 359 4.61 -12.47 4.35
CA MET A 359 5.84 -11.80 4.79
C MET A 359 6.69 -11.32 3.60
N LEU A 360 6.82 -12.14 2.55
CA LEU A 360 7.52 -11.74 1.32
C LEU A 360 6.79 -10.61 0.58
N ASN A 361 5.45 -10.63 0.53
CA ASN A 361 4.66 -9.53 -0.03
C ASN A 361 4.90 -8.20 0.70
N LEU A 362 4.95 -8.23 2.03
CA LEU A 362 5.32 -7.04 2.82
C LEU A 362 6.75 -6.58 2.50
N ALA A 363 7.70 -7.50 2.37
CA ALA A 363 9.08 -7.17 1.99
C ALA A 363 9.14 -6.54 0.58
N VAL A 364 8.35 -7.03 -0.39
CA VAL A 364 8.22 -6.43 -1.74
C VAL A 364 7.67 -5.02 -1.65
N LEU A 365 6.57 -4.84 -0.91
CA LEU A 365 5.93 -3.53 -0.71
C LEU A 365 6.91 -2.52 -0.10
N LEU A 366 7.55 -2.89 1.01
CA LEU A 366 8.48 -2.02 1.73
C LEU A 366 9.73 -1.70 0.89
N SER A 367 10.28 -2.70 0.18
CA SER A 367 11.44 -2.50 -0.68
C SER A 367 11.12 -1.58 -1.87
N ALA A 368 9.99 -1.80 -2.54
CA ALA A 368 9.56 -0.94 -3.64
C ALA A 368 9.28 0.50 -3.16
N ASN A 369 8.60 0.65 -2.00
CA ASN A 369 8.34 1.95 -1.40
C ASN A 369 9.64 2.69 -1.06
N LEU A 370 10.60 2.00 -0.42
CA LEU A 370 11.91 2.60 -0.10
C LEU A 370 12.66 3.02 -1.37
N GLY A 371 12.59 2.21 -2.45
CA GLY A 371 13.16 2.57 -3.75
C GLY A 371 12.54 3.84 -4.32
N VAL A 372 11.20 3.98 -4.31
CA VAL A 372 10.49 5.18 -4.79
C VAL A 372 10.79 6.39 -3.90
N MET A 373 10.70 6.23 -2.57
CA MET A 373 10.91 7.32 -1.63
C MET A 373 12.33 7.87 -1.74
N ASN A 374 13.34 7.01 -1.84
CA ASN A 374 14.73 7.43 -2.00
C ASN A 374 15.03 8.09 -3.35
N LEU A 375 14.22 7.88 -4.39
CA LEU A 375 14.32 8.60 -5.67
C LEU A 375 13.59 9.94 -5.70
N LEU A 376 12.81 10.27 -4.66
CA LEU A 376 12.16 11.58 -4.60
C LEU A 376 13.22 12.70 -4.56
N PRO A 377 13.00 13.82 -5.26
CA PRO A 377 13.90 14.97 -5.27
C PRO A 377 13.83 15.74 -3.94
N PHE A 378 14.06 15.03 -2.83
CA PHE A 378 13.96 15.58 -1.49
C PHE A 378 15.36 15.59 -0.82
N PRO A 379 15.77 16.73 -0.23
CA PRO A 379 17.05 16.79 0.49
C PRO A 379 17.13 15.74 1.59
N ALA A 380 18.33 15.23 1.84
CA ALA A 380 18.65 14.11 2.73
C ALA A 380 18.35 12.70 2.18
N LEU A 381 17.67 12.58 1.04
CA LEU A 381 17.49 11.31 0.32
C LEU A 381 18.43 11.25 -0.90
N ASP A 382 18.64 10.04 -1.44
CA ASP A 382 19.46 9.83 -2.64
C ASP A 382 18.98 10.66 -3.84
N GLY A 383 17.66 10.76 -4.01
CA GLY A 383 17.03 11.56 -5.05
C GLY A 383 17.38 13.05 -4.95
N GLY A 384 17.48 13.58 -3.74
CA GLY A 384 18.00 14.94 -3.53
C GLY A 384 19.43 15.10 -4.01
N ARG A 385 20.30 14.14 -3.67
CA ARG A 385 21.70 14.09 -4.17
C ARG A 385 21.77 13.96 -5.69
N LEU A 386 20.92 13.10 -6.27
CA LEU A 386 20.82 12.95 -7.72
C LEU A 386 20.47 14.26 -8.41
N VAL A 387 19.59 15.06 -7.86
CA VAL A 387 19.24 16.39 -8.41
C VAL A 387 20.47 17.28 -8.48
N PHE A 388 21.27 17.36 -7.42
CA PHE A 388 22.50 18.16 -7.42
C PHE A 388 23.51 17.67 -8.45
N LEU A 389 23.71 16.35 -8.55
CA LEU A 389 24.60 15.74 -9.54
C LEU A 389 24.11 15.96 -10.99
N VAL A 390 22.81 15.92 -11.24
CA VAL A 390 22.24 16.23 -12.56
C VAL A 390 22.44 17.70 -12.90
N ILE A 391 22.23 18.62 -11.96
CA ILE A 391 22.51 20.05 -12.15
C ILE A 391 24.02 20.25 -12.44
N GLU A 392 24.92 19.58 -11.73
CA GLU A 392 26.36 19.63 -11.99
C GLU A 392 26.69 19.12 -13.41
N ALA A 393 26.09 17.98 -13.83
CA ALA A 393 26.28 17.43 -15.17
C ALA A 393 25.88 18.43 -16.28
N ILE A 394 24.77 19.14 -16.10
CA ILE A 394 24.28 20.16 -17.04
C ILE A 394 25.18 21.41 -17.03
N ARG A 395 25.52 21.90 -15.85
CA ARG A 395 26.35 23.12 -15.69
C ARG A 395 27.81 22.90 -15.96
N ARG A 396 28.28 21.66 -15.91
CA ARG A 396 29.69 21.25 -15.99
C ARG A 396 30.58 21.92 -14.92
N LYS A 397 29.97 22.28 -13.80
CA LYS A 397 30.64 22.89 -12.64
C LYS A 397 29.97 22.37 -11.36
N PRO A 398 30.76 21.95 -10.36
CA PRO A 398 30.22 21.50 -9.09
C PRO A 398 29.41 22.59 -8.39
N ILE A 399 28.45 22.17 -7.59
CA ILE A 399 27.68 23.06 -6.72
C ILE A 399 28.52 23.33 -5.46
N ASN A 400 28.33 24.48 -4.85
CA ASN A 400 29.00 24.81 -3.60
C ASN A 400 28.56 23.82 -2.50
N ARG A 401 29.51 23.08 -1.94
CA ARG A 401 29.28 22.04 -0.93
C ARG A 401 28.62 22.56 0.33
N GLN A 402 28.95 23.77 0.78
CA GLN A 402 28.31 24.35 1.96
C GLN A 402 26.81 24.60 1.72
N VAL A 403 26.44 25.00 0.50
CA VAL A 403 25.04 25.17 0.11
C VAL A 403 24.34 23.83 0.02
N GLU A 404 24.94 22.83 -0.65
CA GLU A 404 24.42 21.48 -0.76
C GLU A 404 24.23 20.83 0.62
N GLY A 405 25.29 20.87 1.47
CA GLY A 405 25.24 20.36 2.84
C GLY A 405 24.18 21.05 3.69
N GLY A 406 24.05 22.39 3.58
CA GLY A 406 23.01 23.13 4.29
C GLY A 406 21.59 22.74 3.88
N ILE A 407 21.35 22.52 2.57
CA ILE A 407 20.06 22.07 2.06
C ILE A 407 19.76 20.64 2.54
N HIS A 408 20.74 19.72 2.47
CA HIS A 408 20.58 18.35 2.98
C HIS A 408 20.31 18.34 4.49
N PHE A 409 21.02 19.16 5.28
CA PHE A 409 20.78 19.27 6.71
C PHE A 409 19.35 19.77 7.03
N ALA A 410 18.89 20.81 6.33
CA ALA A 410 17.53 21.31 6.49
C ALA A 410 16.48 20.24 6.13
N GLY A 411 16.69 19.49 5.05
CA GLY A 411 15.84 18.35 4.67
C GLY A 411 15.83 17.26 5.73
N LEU A 412 16.99 16.93 6.29
CA LEU A 412 17.10 15.95 7.37
C LEU A 412 16.29 16.37 8.61
N MET A 413 16.39 17.65 9.01
CA MET A 413 15.62 18.17 10.14
C MET A 413 14.11 18.10 9.89
N LEU A 414 13.66 18.39 8.65
CA LEU A 414 12.26 18.28 8.29
C LEU A 414 11.77 16.81 8.31
N LEU A 415 12.57 15.88 7.79
CA LEU A 415 12.24 14.43 7.85
C LEU A 415 12.20 13.92 9.28
N MET A 416 13.12 14.35 10.14
CA MET A 416 13.10 13.99 11.56
C MET A 416 11.85 14.51 12.26
N ALA A 417 11.45 15.75 12.02
CA ALA A 417 10.23 16.33 12.56
C ALA A 417 8.98 15.56 12.07
N LEU A 418 8.91 15.26 10.76
CA LEU A 418 7.84 14.46 10.18
C LEU A 418 7.79 13.05 10.80
N MET A 419 8.93 12.39 10.96
CA MET A 419 9.02 11.04 11.55
C MET A 419 8.51 11.05 13.01
N ILE A 420 8.89 12.05 13.81
CA ILE A 420 8.40 12.19 15.20
C ILE A 420 6.89 12.37 15.20
N PHE A 421 6.37 13.22 14.33
CA PHE A 421 4.93 13.46 14.20
C PHE A 421 4.15 12.20 13.81
N VAL A 422 4.62 11.47 12.79
CA VAL A 422 3.96 10.24 12.34
C VAL A 422 4.05 9.15 13.40
N MET A 423 5.20 9.03 14.08
CA MET A 423 5.37 8.07 15.20
C MET A 423 4.42 8.38 16.35
N TYR A 424 4.22 9.66 16.70
CA TYR A 424 3.21 10.05 17.67
C TYR A 424 1.80 9.63 17.25
N ASN A 425 1.45 9.87 15.98
CA ASN A 425 0.17 9.44 15.42
C ASN A 425 -0.02 7.90 15.47
N ASP A 426 1.02 7.14 15.14
CA ASP A 426 0.98 5.67 15.22
C ASP A 426 0.65 5.21 16.65
N ILE A 427 1.34 5.79 17.64
CA ILE A 427 1.14 5.44 19.07
C ILE A 427 -0.31 5.77 19.49
N VAL A 428 -0.82 6.94 19.11
CA VAL A 428 -2.21 7.34 19.45
C VAL A 428 -3.25 6.40 18.84
N LYS A 429 -2.98 5.81 17.66
CA LYS A 429 -3.88 4.83 17.05
C LYS A 429 -3.90 3.47 17.74
N LEU A 430 -2.83 3.13 18.46
CA LEU A 430 -2.67 1.85 19.16
C LEU A 430 -3.20 1.86 20.60
N ILE A 431 -3.46 3.04 21.17
CA ILE A 431 -4.03 3.26 22.51
C ILE A 431 -5.54 3.49 22.41
#